data_f476932555aeda07f680659555a31f64
#
_entry.id   f476932555aeda07f680659555a31f64
#
_cell.length_a   1.000
_cell.length_b   1.000
_cell.length_c   1.000
_cell.angle_alpha   90.00
_cell.angle_beta   90.00
_cell.angle_gamma   90.00
#
_symmetry.space_group_name_H-M   'P 1'
#
loop_
_entity.id
_entity.type
_entity.pdbx_description
1 polymer ?
#
loop_
_entity_poly.entity_id
_entity_poly.type
_entity_poly.pdbx_seq_one_letter_code
_entity_poly.pdbx_strand_id
1 'polypeptide(L)'
;MSLAGLSLFALVPLFLTGAVLVWFAGARLAGYADTISQRSGIGQATIGVILLGAVTSLPEITTTSVAVISDNPRMAVNNLVGGVAFQVVVIALADLFVGKNALTSMVPGPRVMLNAAVSIVLLVLVALGVMVGDWELWGIGVGFFPVLIATIYLLCLWRLGRSVSSRGWTPEALP
;
A
#
# COMPACT_ATOMS: atom_id res chain seq x y z
N MET A 1 22.99 16.45 11.83
CA MET A 1 22.24 17.74 11.91
C MET A 1 20.82 17.40 12.26
N SER A 2 20.32 17.74 13.46
CA SER A 2 18.93 17.48 13.84
C SER A 2 18.05 18.60 13.26
N LEU A 3 17.00 18.23 12.55
CA LEU A 3 15.98 19.15 12.00
C LEU A 3 15.26 19.94 13.12
N ALA A 4 15.35 19.46 14.38
CA ALA A 4 14.70 20.07 15.54
C ALA A 4 15.20 21.48 15.91
N GLY A 5 16.30 21.93 15.34
CA GLY A 5 16.84 23.29 15.57
C GLY A 5 16.54 24.31 14.46
N LEU A 6 15.81 23.90 13.40
CA LEU A 6 15.48 24.81 12.29
C LEU A 6 14.26 25.68 12.63
N SER A 7 14.31 26.95 12.27
CA SER A 7 13.15 27.85 12.38
C SER A 7 12.02 27.41 11.45
N LEU A 8 10.77 27.75 11.78
CA LEU A 8 9.60 27.47 10.95
C LEU A 8 9.76 28.02 9.53
N PHE A 9 10.41 29.19 9.39
CA PHE A 9 10.74 29.82 8.10
C PHE A 9 11.68 29.00 7.22
N ALA A 10 12.50 28.10 7.79
CA ALA A 10 13.35 27.21 7.04
C ALA A 10 12.66 25.86 6.78
N LEU A 11 11.83 25.39 7.70
CA LEU A 11 11.10 24.10 7.58
C LEU A 11 10.04 24.15 6.48
N VAL A 12 9.28 25.25 6.38
CA VAL A 12 8.22 25.39 5.37
C VAL A 12 8.76 25.33 3.93
N PRO A 13 9.77 26.12 3.54
CA PRO A 13 10.35 26.01 2.19
C PRO A 13 10.97 24.64 1.92
N LEU A 14 11.62 24.03 2.90
CA LEU A 14 12.19 22.70 2.77
C LEU A 14 11.11 21.65 2.50
N PHE A 15 10.01 21.71 3.24
CA PHE A 15 8.86 20.83 3.03
C PHE A 15 8.22 21.02 1.65
N LEU A 16 7.98 22.27 1.25
CA LEU A 16 7.40 22.57 -0.06
C LEU A 16 8.30 22.11 -1.21
N THR A 17 9.61 22.32 -1.09
CA THR A 17 10.58 21.81 -2.07
C THR A 17 10.52 20.29 -2.16
N GLY A 18 10.51 19.60 -1.02
CA GLY A 18 10.34 18.15 -0.97
C GLY A 18 9.04 17.69 -1.62
N ALA A 19 7.92 18.34 -1.33
CA ALA A 19 6.63 18.02 -1.92
C ALA A 19 6.62 18.18 -3.46
N VAL A 20 7.21 19.26 -3.98
CA VAL A 20 7.36 19.49 -5.42
C VAL A 20 8.23 18.42 -6.07
N LEU A 21 9.36 18.06 -5.46
CA LEU A 21 10.24 16.99 -5.96
C LEU A 21 9.52 15.64 -6.00
N VAL A 22 8.81 15.30 -4.95
CA VAL A 22 8.02 14.05 -4.88
C VAL A 22 6.92 14.03 -5.94
N TRP A 23 6.23 15.16 -6.17
CA TRP A 23 5.23 15.28 -7.22
C TRP A 23 5.82 14.99 -8.62
N PHE A 24 6.92 15.64 -8.96
CA PHE A 24 7.57 15.42 -10.27
C PHE A 24 8.13 14.02 -10.42
N ALA A 25 8.74 13.47 -9.38
CA ALA A 25 9.25 12.10 -9.39
C ALA A 25 8.11 11.08 -9.55
N GLY A 26 7.01 11.25 -8.83
CA GLY A 26 5.83 10.39 -8.92
C GLY A 26 5.18 10.43 -10.30
N ALA A 27 5.01 11.61 -10.88
CA ALA A 27 4.45 11.77 -12.23
C ALA A 27 5.33 11.07 -13.29
N ARG A 28 6.66 11.18 -13.18
CA ARG A 28 7.57 10.47 -14.08
C ARG A 28 7.55 8.97 -13.88
N LEU A 29 7.49 8.51 -12.62
CA LEU A 29 7.40 7.09 -12.29
C LEU A 29 6.16 6.46 -12.90
N ALA A 30 5.00 7.14 -12.81
CA ALA A 30 3.76 6.68 -13.44
C ALA A 30 3.92 6.54 -14.97
N GLY A 31 4.54 7.53 -15.65
CA GLY A 31 4.81 7.47 -17.08
C GLY A 31 5.76 6.33 -17.48
N TYR A 32 6.77 6.05 -16.66
CA TYR A 32 7.66 4.90 -16.88
C TYR A 32 6.93 3.56 -16.67
N ALA A 33 6.08 3.45 -15.67
CA ALA A 33 5.25 2.28 -15.43
C ALA A 33 4.33 1.97 -16.63
N ASP A 34 3.69 2.99 -17.19
CA ASP A 34 2.89 2.85 -18.41
C ASP A 34 3.72 2.37 -19.60
N THR A 35 4.91 2.94 -19.81
CA THR A 35 5.82 2.53 -20.87
C THR A 35 6.28 1.08 -20.72
N ILE A 36 6.63 0.66 -19.51
CA ILE A 36 7.02 -0.72 -19.21
C ILE A 36 5.85 -1.67 -19.47
N SER A 37 4.64 -1.31 -19.06
CA SER A 37 3.42 -2.07 -19.30
C SER A 37 3.20 -2.32 -20.81
N GLN A 38 3.28 -1.25 -21.60
CA GLN A 38 3.07 -1.34 -23.05
C GLN A 38 4.15 -2.19 -23.75
N ARG A 39 5.41 -2.08 -23.33
CA ARG A 39 6.52 -2.81 -23.98
C ARG A 39 6.64 -4.26 -23.54
N SER A 40 6.32 -4.57 -22.30
CA SER A 40 6.44 -5.93 -21.76
C SER A 40 5.22 -6.81 -22.05
N GLY A 41 4.10 -6.23 -22.47
CA GLY A 41 2.83 -6.94 -22.62
C GLY A 41 2.19 -7.32 -21.27
N ILE A 42 2.79 -6.90 -20.15
CA ILE A 42 2.22 -7.08 -18.82
C ILE A 42 1.15 -6.00 -18.62
N GLY A 43 -0.06 -6.41 -18.24
CA GLY A 43 -1.17 -5.47 -18.06
C GLY A 43 -0.85 -4.33 -17.08
N GLN A 44 -1.34 -3.13 -17.38
CA GLN A 44 -1.10 -1.91 -16.58
C GLN A 44 -1.42 -2.10 -15.09
N ALA A 45 -2.50 -2.84 -14.77
CA ALA A 45 -2.85 -3.13 -13.39
C ALA A 45 -1.77 -3.93 -12.64
N THR A 46 -1.11 -4.87 -13.31
CA THR A 46 -0.04 -5.68 -12.72
C THR A 46 1.22 -4.85 -12.50
N ILE A 47 1.62 -4.04 -13.48
CA ILE A 47 2.75 -3.11 -13.34
C ILE A 47 2.47 -2.07 -12.24
N GLY A 48 1.25 -1.53 -12.19
CA GLY A 48 0.84 -0.61 -11.14
C GLY A 48 0.98 -1.22 -9.74
N VAL A 49 0.47 -2.42 -9.53
CA VAL A 49 0.55 -3.10 -8.23
C VAL A 49 1.99 -3.43 -7.85
N ILE A 50 2.79 -3.97 -8.76
CA ILE A 50 4.14 -4.45 -8.45
C ILE A 50 5.12 -3.28 -8.35
N LEU A 51 5.19 -2.43 -9.34
CA LEU A 51 6.19 -1.37 -9.42
C LEU A 51 5.81 -0.16 -8.55
N LEU A 52 4.62 0.39 -8.79
CA LEU A 52 4.20 1.58 -8.03
C LEU A 52 3.94 1.23 -6.57
N GLY A 53 3.29 0.10 -6.30
CA GLY A 53 3.05 -0.37 -4.94
C GLY A 53 4.34 -0.60 -4.17
N ALA A 54 5.31 -1.28 -4.77
CA ALA A 54 6.61 -1.51 -4.13
C ALA A 54 7.35 -0.18 -3.84
N VAL A 55 7.41 0.72 -4.81
CA VAL A 55 8.13 2.01 -4.65
C VAL A 55 7.45 2.91 -3.63
N THR A 56 6.13 2.99 -3.64
CA THR A 56 5.38 3.81 -2.67
C THR A 56 5.44 3.26 -1.24
N SER A 57 5.70 1.97 -1.07
CA SER A 57 5.88 1.34 0.25
C SER A 57 7.32 1.41 0.80
N LEU A 58 8.29 1.92 0.03
CA LEU A 58 9.68 2.05 0.50
C LEU A 58 9.83 2.92 1.77
N PRO A 59 9.15 4.08 1.90
CA PRO A 59 9.22 4.87 3.12
C PRO A 59 8.73 4.10 4.36
N GLU A 60 7.63 3.37 4.23
CA GLU A 60 7.05 2.56 5.30
C GLU A 60 7.98 1.41 5.69
N ILE A 61 8.57 0.72 4.71
CA ILE A 61 9.54 -0.35 4.93
C ILE A 61 10.75 0.21 5.67
N THR A 62 11.29 1.35 5.22
CA THR A 62 12.47 1.98 5.83
C THR A 62 12.19 2.41 7.27
N THR A 63 11.08 3.12 7.50
CA THR A 63 10.70 3.60 8.84
C THR A 63 10.44 2.43 9.79
N THR A 64 9.73 1.40 9.31
CA THR A 64 9.45 0.20 10.11
C THR A 64 10.73 -0.55 10.44
N SER A 65 11.65 -0.72 9.47
CA SER A 65 12.94 -1.38 9.69
C SER A 65 13.79 -0.64 10.72
N VAL A 66 13.89 0.68 10.62
CA VAL A 66 14.59 1.51 11.60
C VAL A 66 13.95 1.41 12.99
N ALA A 67 12.62 1.43 13.07
CA ALA A 67 11.91 1.29 14.34
C ALA A 67 12.17 -0.06 15.01
N VAL A 68 12.19 -1.15 14.23
CA VAL A 68 12.50 -2.50 14.72
C VAL A 68 13.96 -2.58 15.23
N ILE A 69 14.91 -2.08 14.43
CA ILE A 69 16.35 -2.08 14.81
C ILE A 69 16.59 -1.22 16.08
N SER A 70 15.78 -0.18 16.27
CA SER A 70 15.84 0.72 17.44
C SER A 70 15.02 0.20 18.64
N ASP A 71 14.58 -1.05 18.60
CA ASP A 71 13.73 -1.68 19.64
C ASP A 71 12.48 -0.87 20.01
N ASN A 72 11.83 -0.32 18.98
CA ASN A 72 10.60 0.45 19.12
C ASN A 72 9.45 -0.15 18.32
N PRO A 73 8.90 -1.30 18.75
CA PRO A 73 7.84 -2.00 18.02
C PRO A 73 6.55 -1.19 17.91
N ARG A 74 6.26 -0.30 18.89
CA ARG A 74 5.10 0.58 18.82
C ARG A 74 5.18 1.54 17.64
N MET A 75 6.36 2.11 17.38
CA MET A 75 6.58 2.98 16.23
C MET A 75 6.41 2.19 14.92
N ALA A 76 6.91 0.96 14.85
CA ALA A 76 6.76 0.09 13.68
C ALA A 76 5.29 -0.17 13.35
N VAL A 77 4.49 -0.60 14.34
CA VAL A 77 3.05 -0.87 14.16
C VAL A 77 2.30 0.41 13.80
N ASN A 78 2.54 1.52 14.52
CA ASN A 78 1.85 2.78 14.26
C ASN A 78 2.17 3.34 12.86
N ASN A 79 3.42 3.16 12.37
CA ASN A 79 3.78 3.55 11.01
C ASN A 79 2.98 2.79 9.96
N LEU A 80 2.87 1.45 10.09
CA LEU A 80 2.14 0.61 9.14
C LEU A 80 0.63 0.89 9.16
N VAL A 81 0.02 0.93 10.37
CA VAL A 81 -1.41 1.20 10.50
C VAL A 81 -1.76 2.63 10.09
N GLY A 82 -0.91 3.60 10.46
CA GLY A 82 -1.05 4.99 10.05
C GLY A 82 -0.94 5.19 8.55
N GLY A 83 -0.01 4.48 7.89
CA GLY A 83 0.14 4.47 6.44
C GLY A 83 -1.13 3.98 5.73
N VAL A 84 -1.70 2.86 6.18
CA VAL A 84 -2.97 2.35 5.64
C VAL A 84 -4.11 3.35 5.84
N ALA A 85 -4.25 3.94 7.03
CA ALA A 85 -5.28 4.92 7.31
C ALA A 85 -5.12 6.16 6.41
N PHE A 86 -3.90 6.63 6.20
CA PHE A 86 -3.60 7.76 5.32
C PHE A 86 -3.95 7.45 3.87
N GLN A 87 -3.65 6.23 3.37
CA GLN A 87 -4.02 5.81 2.01
C GLN A 87 -5.53 5.82 1.79
N VAL A 88 -6.33 5.41 2.78
CA VAL A 88 -7.80 5.49 2.70
C VAL A 88 -8.26 6.95 2.55
N VAL A 89 -7.66 7.88 3.30
CA VAL A 89 -7.97 9.32 3.16
C VAL A 89 -7.60 9.84 1.77
N VAL A 90 -6.43 9.45 1.25
CA VAL A 90 -6.00 9.84 -0.10
C VAL A 90 -6.97 9.32 -1.18
N ILE A 91 -7.43 8.07 -1.07
CA ILE A 91 -8.42 7.50 -1.99
C ILE A 91 -9.74 8.26 -1.89
N ALA A 92 -10.22 8.57 -0.69
CA ALA A 92 -11.44 9.35 -0.49
C ALA A 92 -11.33 10.77 -1.07
N LEU A 93 -10.17 11.41 -0.92
CA LEU A 93 -9.89 12.71 -1.55
C LEU A 93 -9.86 12.59 -3.08
N ALA A 94 -9.22 11.56 -3.61
CA ALA A 94 -9.19 11.32 -5.06
C ALA A 94 -10.59 11.13 -5.63
N ASP A 95 -11.48 10.43 -4.92
CA ASP A 95 -12.88 10.24 -5.32
C ASP A 95 -13.63 11.57 -5.49
N LEU A 96 -13.35 12.57 -4.67
CA LEU A 96 -13.92 13.92 -4.79
C LEU A 96 -13.55 14.62 -6.11
N PHE A 97 -12.38 14.31 -6.68
CA PHE A 97 -11.90 14.91 -7.94
C PHE A 97 -12.38 14.16 -9.19
N VAL A 98 -12.84 12.93 -9.07
CA VAL A 98 -13.29 12.10 -10.20
C VAL A 98 -14.68 12.54 -10.70
N GLY A 99 -15.44 13.28 -9.93
CA GLY A 99 -16.71 13.84 -10.33
C GLY A 99 -17.92 12.95 -10.03
N LYS A 100 -18.86 12.81 -10.97
CA LYS A 100 -20.15 12.15 -10.71
C LYS A 100 -20.07 10.61 -10.58
N ASN A 101 -18.99 9.99 -11.04
CA ASN A 101 -18.81 8.54 -10.99
C ASN A 101 -17.85 8.22 -9.85
N ALA A 102 -18.24 7.30 -8.97
CA ALA A 102 -17.36 6.84 -7.90
C ALA A 102 -16.07 6.23 -8.48
N LEU A 103 -14.92 6.50 -7.86
CA LEU A 103 -13.64 5.93 -8.25
C LEU A 103 -13.68 4.40 -8.35
N THR A 104 -14.47 3.77 -7.47
CA THR A 104 -14.70 2.33 -7.44
C THR A 104 -15.41 1.80 -8.69
N SER A 105 -16.19 2.63 -9.39
CA SER A 105 -16.85 2.23 -10.65
C SER A 105 -15.87 2.17 -11.83
N MET A 106 -14.73 2.85 -11.72
CA MET A 106 -13.69 2.87 -12.75
C MET A 106 -12.70 1.70 -12.62
N VAL A 107 -12.78 0.94 -11.53
CA VAL A 107 -11.83 -0.14 -11.25
C VAL A 107 -12.23 -1.39 -12.05
N PRO A 108 -11.38 -1.84 -12.98
CA PRO A 108 -11.69 -2.99 -13.81
C PRO A 108 -11.56 -4.30 -13.04
N GLY A 109 -12.71 -4.91 -12.77
CA GLY A 109 -12.81 -6.34 -12.50
C GLY A 109 -12.85 -6.79 -11.04
N PRO A 110 -13.38 -8.00 -10.79
CA PRO A 110 -13.62 -8.56 -9.46
C PRO A 110 -12.34 -8.84 -8.66
N ARG A 111 -11.18 -8.88 -9.31
CA ARG A 111 -9.87 -9.10 -8.65
C ARG A 111 -9.50 -8.00 -7.67
N VAL A 112 -9.81 -6.76 -8.00
CA VAL A 112 -9.51 -5.63 -7.10
C VAL A 112 -10.40 -5.69 -5.86
N MET A 113 -11.67 -6.06 -6.02
CA MET A 113 -12.59 -6.28 -4.89
C MET A 113 -12.13 -7.44 -3.99
N LEU A 114 -11.69 -8.55 -4.60
CA LEU A 114 -11.13 -9.67 -3.85
C LEU A 114 -9.85 -9.27 -3.09
N ASN A 115 -8.96 -8.52 -3.75
CA ASN A 115 -7.75 -8.03 -3.10
C ASN A 115 -8.08 -7.09 -1.92
N ALA A 116 -9.05 -6.20 -2.08
CA ALA A 116 -9.54 -5.33 -1.01
C ALA A 116 -10.13 -6.15 0.16
N ALA A 117 -10.95 -7.16 -0.12
CA ALA A 117 -11.50 -8.02 0.90
C ALA A 117 -10.41 -8.79 1.67
N VAL A 118 -9.42 -9.33 0.96
CA VAL A 118 -8.24 -9.98 1.58
C VAL A 118 -7.48 -8.99 2.46
N SER A 119 -7.25 -7.76 1.99
CA SER A 119 -6.57 -6.72 2.77
C SER A 119 -7.31 -6.40 4.07
N ILE A 120 -8.65 -6.34 4.05
CA ILE A 120 -9.46 -6.14 5.26
C ILE A 120 -9.27 -7.30 6.23
N VAL A 121 -9.31 -8.56 5.76
CA VAL A 121 -9.08 -9.73 6.60
C VAL A 121 -7.69 -9.69 7.23
N LEU A 122 -6.66 -9.34 6.46
CA LEU A 122 -5.30 -9.22 6.97
C LEU A 122 -5.16 -8.12 8.02
N LEU A 123 -5.82 -6.97 7.84
CA LEU A 123 -5.84 -5.90 8.84
C LEU A 123 -6.53 -6.32 10.13
N VAL A 124 -7.63 -7.08 10.05
CA VAL A 124 -8.29 -7.64 11.23
C VAL A 124 -7.37 -8.62 11.95
N LEU A 125 -6.63 -9.47 11.23
CA LEU A 125 -5.64 -10.38 11.83
C LEU A 125 -4.49 -9.62 12.51
N VAL A 126 -4.00 -8.52 11.91
CA VAL A 126 -3.02 -7.64 12.56
C VAL A 126 -3.58 -7.07 13.86
N ALA A 127 -4.79 -6.53 13.84
CA ALA A 127 -5.45 -5.97 15.02
C ALA A 127 -5.63 -7.05 16.11
N LEU A 128 -6.06 -8.25 15.76
CA LEU A 128 -6.17 -9.37 16.69
C LEU A 128 -4.83 -9.74 17.29
N GLY A 129 -3.77 -9.85 16.48
CA GLY A 129 -2.43 -10.16 16.97
C GLY A 129 -1.90 -9.11 17.96
N VAL A 130 -2.19 -7.83 17.72
CA VAL A 130 -1.83 -6.74 18.64
C VAL A 130 -2.63 -6.79 19.94
N MET A 131 -3.93 -7.15 19.89
CA MET A 131 -4.82 -7.19 21.06
C MET A 131 -4.63 -8.42 21.94
N VAL A 132 -4.45 -9.58 21.32
CA VAL A 132 -4.35 -10.88 22.04
C VAL A 132 -2.92 -11.12 22.54
N GLY A 133 -1.95 -10.45 21.90
CA GLY A 133 -0.53 -10.78 22.06
C GLY A 133 -0.12 -11.90 21.12
N ASP A 134 1.16 -11.96 20.82
CA ASP A 134 1.70 -12.94 19.88
C ASP A 134 2.40 -14.08 20.63
N TRP A 135 2.26 -15.29 20.13
CA TRP A 135 2.93 -16.47 20.68
C TRP A 135 4.16 -16.78 19.83
N GLU A 136 5.31 -16.89 20.47
CA GLU A 136 6.52 -17.30 19.77
C GLU A 136 6.37 -18.72 19.21
N LEU A 137 6.57 -18.85 17.89
CA LEU A 137 6.68 -20.16 17.25
C LEU A 137 8.07 -20.74 17.49
N TRP A 138 8.14 -21.86 18.22
CA TRP A 138 9.33 -22.71 18.36
C TRP A 138 10.61 -22.00 18.85
N GLY A 139 10.52 -20.89 19.56
CA GLY A 139 11.72 -20.22 20.11
C GLY A 139 12.63 -19.55 19.07
N ILE A 140 12.10 -19.30 17.85
CA ILE A 140 12.86 -18.66 16.75
C ILE A 140 12.72 -17.13 16.80
N GLY A 141 12.02 -16.58 17.81
CA GLY A 141 11.75 -15.13 17.89
C GLY A 141 10.75 -14.62 16.85
N VAL A 142 10.02 -15.52 16.18
CA VAL A 142 8.98 -15.17 15.18
C VAL A 142 7.60 -15.52 15.76
N GLY A 143 6.70 -14.56 15.73
CA GLY A 143 5.35 -14.72 16.23
C GLY A 143 4.44 -15.54 15.32
N PHE A 144 3.36 -16.09 15.88
CA PHE A 144 2.34 -16.85 15.14
C PHE A 144 1.57 -15.97 14.14
N PHE A 145 1.12 -14.78 14.56
CA PHE A 145 0.34 -13.88 13.70
C PHE A 145 1.09 -13.41 12.46
N PRO A 146 2.35 -12.94 12.53
CA PRO A 146 3.13 -12.59 11.33
C PRO A 146 3.24 -13.73 10.32
N VAL A 147 3.48 -14.95 10.78
CA VAL A 147 3.56 -16.13 9.89
C VAL A 147 2.22 -16.45 9.26
N LEU A 148 1.14 -16.41 10.04
CA LEU A 148 -0.22 -16.61 9.55
C LEU A 148 -0.60 -15.58 8.47
N ILE A 149 -0.35 -14.28 8.75
CA ILE A 149 -0.65 -13.18 7.84
C ILE A 149 0.16 -13.33 6.54
N ALA A 150 1.47 -13.58 6.65
CA ALA A 150 2.33 -13.79 5.49
C ALA A 150 1.88 -15.00 4.65
N THR A 151 1.52 -16.10 5.30
CA THR A 151 1.03 -17.32 4.63
C THR A 151 -0.27 -17.05 3.88
N ILE A 152 -1.26 -16.43 4.52
CA ILE A 152 -2.54 -16.08 3.89
C ILE A 152 -2.29 -15.15 2.70
N TYR A 153 -1.47 -14.11 2.86
CA TYR A 153 -1.14 -13.18 1.81
C TYR A 153 -0.50 -13.85 0.59
N LEU A 154 0.51 -14.70 0.81
CA LEU A 154 1.20 -15.42 -0.26
C LEU A 154 0.27 -16.42 -0.98
N LEU A 155 -0.58 -17.12 -0.24
CA LEU A 155 -1.58 -18.02 -0.83
C LEU A 155 -2.60 -17.25 -1.68
N CYS A 156 -3.05 -16.08 -1.21
CA CYS A 156 -3.95 -15.24 -1.98
C CYS A 156 -3.28 -14.71 -3.24
N LEU A 157 -2.04 -14.22 -3.16
CA LEU A 157 -1.29 -13.79 -4.34
C LEU A 157 -1.12 -14.91 -5.35
N TRP A 158 -0.77 -16.11 -4.90
CA TRP A 158 -0.61 -17.28 -5.75
C TRP A 158 -1.92 -17.68 -6.43
N ARG A 159 -3.03 -17.69 -5.71
CA ARG A 159 -4.37 -17.96 -6.26
C ARG A 159 -4.82 -16.90 -7.26
N LEU A 160 -4.66 -15.61 -6.94
CA LEU A 160 -5.01 -14.51 -7.84
C LEU A 160 -4.13 -14.47 -9.09
N GLY A 161 -2.84 -14.79 -8.95
CA GLY A 161 -1.91 -14.86 -10.10
C GLY A 161 -2.24 -15.99 -11.09
N ARG A 162 -2.82 -17.11 -10.61
CA ARG A 162 -3.19 -18.24 -11.46
C ARG A 162 -4.51 -18.09 -12.21
N SER A 163 -5.41 -17.23 -11.76
CA SER A 163 -6.67 -16.99 -12.46
C SER A 163 -6.50 -16.04 -13.66
N VAL A 164 -5.64 -16.42 -14.60
CA VAL A 164 -5.43 -15.76 -15.88
C VAL A 164 -6.47 -16.24 -16.87
N SER A 165 -7.73 -16.04 -16.64
CA SER A 165 -8.74 -16.12 -17.68
C SER A 165 -9.96 -15.39 -17.23
N SER A 166 -10.27 -14.27 -17.86
CA SER A 166 -11.56 -13.76 -17.59
C SER A 166 -12.06 -12.80 -18.62
N ARG A 167 -13.23 -13.11 -19.05
CA ARG A 167 -14.16 -12.18 -19.63
C ARG A 167 -14.17 -10.91 -18.78
N GLY A 168 -13.87 -9.76 -19.40
CA GLY A 168 -13.90 -8.48 -18.72
C GLY A 168 -15.26 -8.28 -18.06
N TRP A 169 -15.24 -8.04 -16.76
CA TRP A 169 -16.40 -7.54 -16.05
C TRP A 169 -16.64 -6.11 -16.53
N THR A 170 -17.75 -5.90 -17.19
CA THR A 170 -18.22 -4.55 -17.53
C THR A 170 -19.23 -4.13 -16.47
N PRO A 171 -19.02 -3.00 -15.76
CA PRO A 171 -20.03 -2.50 -14.87
C PRO A 171 -21.31 -2.25 -15.69
N GLU A 172 -22.40 -2.85 -15.26
CA GLU A 172 -23.71 -2.58 -15.86
C GLU A 172 -24.03 -1.13 -15.56
N ALA A 173 -24.18 -0.31 -16.60
CA ALA A 173 -24.61 1.07 -16.44
C ALA A 173 -26.01 1.03 -15.80
N LEU A 174 -26.11 1.50 -14.57
CA LEU A 174 -27.41 1.70 -13.94
C LEU A 174 -28.19 2.72 -14.76
N PRO A 175 -29.46 2.48 -15.03
CA PRO A 175 -30.32 3.36 -15.85
C PRO A 175 -30.47 4.76 -15.27
#